data_2b4a2d557c4282a496f436ae5001a7f8
#
_entry.id   2b4a2d557c4282a496f436ae5001a7f8
#
_cell.length_a   1.000
_cell.length_b   1.000
_cell.length_c   1.000
_cell.angle_alpha   90.00
_cell.angle_beta   90.00
_cell.angle_gamma   90.00
#
_symmetry.space_group_name_H-M   'P 1'
#
loop_
_entity.id
_entity.type
_entity.pdbx_description
1 polymer ?
#
loop_
_entity_poly.entity_id
_entity_poly.type
_entity_poly.pdbx_seq_one_letter_code
_entity_poly.pdbx_strand_id
1 'polypeptide(L)'
;MKAIETALSLTQAYKLGIERFEKMLGEEFSKAIDVMNKTNEHIIICGMGKSGLVGRKISSTLASTGTPSIFLHPAEAIHGDLGKVQKKSIVLLISYSGETGEIIALIPPLKRLDVIIVALTGVKDSTLASKADIILDTSVDREACPLNLAPTTSTMITMVLGDALAVSLMELKNFKQEDFALTHPGGSLGKRLLSSVKDEMKQTNLPFICQDVGVQDVLVKMTEGRLGLALVGTKENLHGVITDGDIRRALIDKSNFSELKASDLMNRNPLTALENDNLQLAENRMREAKVQCLIVKNQINEVVGVIQIFE
;
A
#
# COMPACT_ATOMS: atom_id res chain seq x y z
N MET A 1 0.07 -24.50 30.90
CA MET A 1 -1.42 -24.50 30.91
C MET A 1 -1.97 -23.14 31.26
N LYS A 2 -1.72 -22.57 32.43
CA LYS A 2 -2.29 -21.26 32.86
C LYS A 2 -2.09 -20.08 31.88
N ALA A 3 -0.92 -19.96 31.22
CA ALA A 3 -0.67 -18.90 30.26
C ALA A 3 -1.55 -19.01 29.00
N ILE A 4 -1.76 -20.21 28.48
CA ILE A 4 -2.63 -20.47 27.32
C ILE A 4 -4.09 -20.18 27.68
N GLU A 5 -4.55 -20.61 28.87
CA GLU A 5 -5.91 -20.34 29.37
C GLU A 5 -6.15 -18.81 29.48
N THR A 6 -5.16 -18.06 30.00
CA THR A 6 -5.23 -16.60 30.07
C THR A 6 -5.30 -15.97 28.67
N ALA A 7 -4.51 -16.45 27.72
CA ALA A 7 -4.54 -15.97 26.33
C ALA A 7 -5.90 -16.27 25.66
N LEU A 8 -6.46 -17.46 25.89
CA LEU A 8 -7.79 -17.82 25.40
C LEU A 8 -8.90 -16.94 26.02
N SER A 9 -8.80 -16.64 27.32
CA SER A 9 -9.73 -15.72 28.01
C SER A 9 -9.67 -14.30 27.39
N LEU A 10 -8.47 -13.81 27.05
CA LEU A 10 -8.30 -12.54 26.35
C LEU A 10 -8.98 -12.56 24.97
N THR A 11 -8.76 -13.61 24.17
CA THR A 11 -9.39 -13.70 22.84
C THR A 11 -10.93 -13.76 22.96
N GLN A 12 -11.46 -14.38 23.99
CA GLN A 12 -12.91 -14.40 24.23
C GLN A 12 -13.44 -13.00 24.59
N ALA A 13 -12.74 -12.24 25.44
CA ALA A 13 -13.12 -10.86 25.75
C ALA A 13 -13.11 -9.98 24.51
N TYR A 14 -12.16 -10.17 23.60
CA TYR A 14 -12.09 -9.45 22.33
C TYR A 14 -13.26 -9.79 21.40
N LYS A 15 -13.63 -11.07 21.28
CA LYS A 15 -14.80 -11.49 20.50
C LYS A 15 -16.07 -10.81 20.97
N LEU A 16 -16.34 -10.85 22.29
CA LEU A 16 -17.48 -10.16 22.88
C LEU A 16 -17.46 -8.64 22.64
N GLY A 17 -16.27 -8.03 22.72
CA GLY A 17 -16.09 -6.61 22.39
C GLY A 17 -16.46 -6.29 20.95
N ILE A 18 -16.06 -7.14 19.99
CA ILE A 18 -16.41 -6.98 18.57
C ILE A 18 -17.91 -7.17 18.35
N GLU A 19 -18.52 -8.20 18.89
CA GLU A 19 -19.97 -8.44 18.79
C GLU A 19 -20.79 -7.26 19.35
N ARG A 20 -20.30 -6.62 20.42
CA ARG A 20 -20.90 -5.40 20.96
C ARG A 20 -20.72 -4.23 19.99
N PHE A 21 -19.51 -4.04 19.48
CA PHE A 21 -19.19 -2.98 18.50
C PHE A 21 -20.09 -3.07 17.25
N GLU A 22 -20.31 -4.27 16.71
CA GLU A 22 -21.22 -4.47 15.56
C GLU A 22 -22.64 -3.94 15.84
N LYS A 23 -23.14 -4.16 17.05
CA LYS A 23 -24.47 -3.66 17.47
C LYS A 23 -24.53 -2.14 17.67
N MET A 24 -23.36 -1.50 17.86
CA MET A 24 -23.28 -0.06 18.07
C MET A 24 -23.05 0.71 16.76
N LEU A 25 -22.70 0.02 15.66
CA LEU A 25 -22.62 0.64 14.33
C LEU A 25 -24.01 1.11 13.90
N GLY A 26 -24.15 2.42 13.67
CA GLY A 26 -25.43 3.03 13.35
C GLY A 26 -25.29 4.46 12.86
N GLU A 27 -26.30 5.29 13.19
CA GLU A 27 -26.43 6.64 12.65
C GLU A 27 -25.24 7.54 12.98
N GLU A 28 -24.70 7.47 14.20
CA GLU A 28 -23.53 8.27 14.61
C GLU A 28 -22.27 7.92 13.83
N PHE A 29 -22.05 6.62 13.52
CA PHE A 29 -20.97 6.20 12.65
C PHE A 29 -21.14 6.76 11.24
N SER A 30 -22.35 6.68 10.68
CA SER A 30 -22.67 7.24 9.36
C SER A 30 -22.47 8.76 9.31
N LYS A 31 -22.90 9.49 10.35
CA LYS A 31 -22.66 10.94 10.47
C LYS A 31 -21.16 11.26 10.51
N ALA A 32 -20.38 10.49 11.27
CA ALA A 32 -18.94 10.68 11.33
C ALA A 32 -18.29 10.49 9.94
N ILE A 33 -18.65 9.43 9.22
CA ILE A 33 -18.18 9.18 7.84
C ILE A 33 -18.57 10.34 6.92
N ASP A 34 -19.81 10.81 6.98
CA ASP A 34 -20.29 11.87 6.12
C ASP A 34 -19.54 13.20 6.31
N VAL A 35 -19.28 13.61 7.56
CA VAL A 35 -18.51 14.82 7.81
C VAL A 35 -17.05 14.65 7.44
N MET A 36 -16.44 13.50 7.74
CA MET A 36 -15.05 13.18 7.38
C MET A 36 -14.84 13.10 5.86
N ASN A 37 -15.84 12.63 5.11
CA ASN A 37 -15.74 12.54 3.64
C ASN A 37 -15.87 13.91 2.95
N LYS A 38 -16.56 14.86 3.58
CA LYS A 38 -16.82 16.20 3.02
C LYS A 38 -15.70 17.20 3.30
N THR A 39 -14.80 16.91 4.23
CA THR A 39 -13.70 17.84 4.55
C THR A 39 -12.56 17.73 3.54
N ASN A 40 -12.00 18.89 3.18
CA ASN A 40 -10.73 18.97 2.44
C ASN A 40 -9.54 19.19 3.38
N GLU A 41 -9.78 19.33 4.68
CA GLU A 41 -8.74 19.56 5.68
C GLU A 41 -8.23 18.23 6.27
N HIS A 42 -7.09 18.31 6.95
CA HIS A 42 -6.59 17.17 7.69
C HIS A 42 -7.52 16.82 8.86
N ILE A 43 -7.80 15.54 9.01
CA ILE A 43 -8.47 15.03 10.20
C ILE A 43 -7.47 15.01 11.35
N ILE A 44 -7.79 15.70 12.43
CA ILE A 44 -6.94 15.77 13.62
C ILE A 44 -7.35 14.66 14.58
N ILE A 45 -6.39 13.85 15.02
CA ILE A 45 -6.64 12.80 16.01
C ILE A 45 -5.86 13.11 17.26
N CYS A 46 -6.53 13.12 18.40
CA CYS A 46 -5.94 13.50 19.67
C CYS A 46 -6.28 12.47 20.76
N GLY A 47 -5.28 12.09 21.56
CA GLY A 47 -5.44 11.12 22.65
C GLY A 47 -4.21 11.09 23.54
N MET A 48 -4.40 10.71 24.82
CA MET A 48 -3.35 10.60 25.82
C MET A 48 -2.95 9.16 26.09
N GLY A 49 -1.68 8.89 26.38
CA GLY A 49 -1.18 7.59 26.79
C GLY A 49 -1.49 6.47 25.77
N LYS A 50 -2.12 5.38 26.20
CA LYS A 50 -2.49 4.28 25.31
C LYS A 50 -3.52 4.66 24.25
N SER A 51 -4.47 5.54 24.57
CA SER A 51 -5.41 6.13 23.60
C SER A 51 -4.66 6.97 22.55
N GLY A 52 -3.59 7.66 22.93
CA GLY A 52 -2.73 8.40 22.02
C GLY A 52 -1.95 7.48 21.08
N LEU A 53 -1.44 6.34 21.56
CA LEU A 53 -0.76 5.34 20.71
C LEU A 53 -1.73 4.75 19.67
N VAL A 54 -2.94 4.40 20.09
CA VAL A 54 -4.00 3.95 19.17
C VAL A 54 -4.37 5.06 18.19
N GLY A 55 -4.51 6.30 18.66
CA GLY A 55 -4.79 7.47 17.82
C GLY A 55 -3.71 7.71 16.76
N ARG A 56 -2.43 7.53 17.09
CA ARG A 56 -1.33 7.59 16.09
C ARG A 56 -1.48 6.51 15.02
N LYS A 57 -1.84 5.28 15.41
CA LYS A 57 -2.10 4.19 14.44
C LYS A 57 -3.29 4.53 13.54
N ILE A 58 -4.39 5.03 14.09
CA ILE A 58 -5.58 5.43 13.32
C ILE A 58 -5.21 6.54 12.33
N SER A 59 -4.48 7.58 12.78
CA SER A 59 -4.00 8.65 11.92
C SER A 59 -3.15 8.13 10.77
N SER A 60 -2.20 7.24 11.05
CA SER A 60 -1.36 6.61 10.02
C SER A 60 -2.18 5.81 9.02
N THR A 61 -3.18 5.04 9.47
CA THR A 61 -4.06 4.25 8.61
C THR A 61 -4.88 5.16 7.69
N LEU A 62 -5.53 6.21 8.21
CA LEU A 62 -6.28 7.19 7.43
C LEU A 62 -5.40 7.83 6.36
N ALA A 63 -4.22 8.32 6.74
CA ALA A 63 -3.29 8.96 5.81
C ALA A 63 -2.85 8.01 4.69
N SER A 64 -2.57 6.75 5.02
CA SER A 64 -2.14 5.74 4.05
C SER A 64 -3.26 5.22 3.14
N THR A 65 -4.52 5.45 3.51
CA THR A 65 -5.72 5.05 2.75
C THR A 65 -6.46 6.23 2.11
N GLY A 66 -5.76 7.34 1.86
CA GLY A 66 -6.28 8.47 1.08
C GLY A 66 -7.11 9.48 1.87
N THR A 67 -7.05 9.46 3.21
CA THR A 67 -7.67 10.48 4.06
C THR A 67 -6.60 11.20 4.86
N PRO A 68 -6.19 12.43 4.49
CA PRO A 68 -5.16 13.19 5.17
C PRO A 68 -5.48 13.35 6.66
N SER A 69 -4.52 13.01 7.52
CA SER A 69 -4.72 12.98 8.96
C SER A 69 -3.43 13.29 9.72
N ILE A 70 -3.56 13.95 10.86
CA ILE A 70 -2.45 14.33 11.73
C ILE A 70 -2.78 13.93 13.17
N PHE A 71 -1.81 13.31 13.85
CA PHE A 71 -1.90 13.09 15.28
C PHE A 71 -1.42 14.33 16.04
N LEU A 72 -2.22 14.80 16.99
CA LEU A 72 -1.94 15.93 17.88
C LEU A 72 -1.91 15.43 19.32
N HIS A 73 -0.77 15.58 19.99
CA HIS A 73 -0.67 15.22 21.41
C HIS A 73 -1.35 16.30 22.27
N PRO A 74 -2.28 15.96 23.20
CA PRO A 74 -3.07 16.94 23.89
C PRO A 74 -2.23 17.90 24.77
N ALA A 75 -1.17 17.39 25.40
CA ALA A 75 -0.27 18.26 26.18
C ALA A 75 0.50 19.27 25.31
N GLU A 76 0.92 18.86 24.09
CA GLU A 76 1.59 19.77 23.15
C GLU A 76 0.60 20.78 22.55
N ALA A 77 -0.65 20.35 22.31
CA ALA A 77 -1.71 21.21 21.81
C ALA A 77 -1.94 22.43 22.71
N ILE A 78 -1.98 22.24 24.04
CA ILE A 78 -2.16 23.33 25.02
C ILE A 78 -0.99 24.33 24.98
N HIS A 79 0.20 23.87 24.57
CA HIS A 79 1.42 24.67 24.54
C HIS A 79 1.79 25.22 23.14
N GLY A 80 0.84 25.28 22.20
CA GLY A 80 1.01 25.96 20.92
C GLY A 80 0.70 25.11 19.70
N ASP A 81 0.80 23.77 19.77
CA ASP A 81 0.52 22.88 18.64
C ASP A 81 -0.96 22.92 18.20
N LEU A 82 -1.85 23.54 18.96
CA LEU A 82 -3.21 23.83 18.53
C LEU A 82 -3.25 24.67 17.24
N GLY A 83 -2.18 25.39 16.90
CA GLY A 83 -2.00 26.06 15.61
C GLY A 83 -2.05 25.13 14.38
N LYS A 84 -1.93 23.82 14.57
CA LYS A 84 -2.11 22.81 13.51
C LYS A 84 -3.58 22.58 13.18
N VAL A 85 -4.50 23.00 14.04
CA VAL A 85 -5.95 22.83 13.86
C VAL A 85 -6.51 24.04 13.12
N GLN A 86 -7.01 23.82 11.94
CA GLN A 86 -7.63 24.87 11.14
C GLN A 86 -9.10 25.06 11.52
N LYS A 87 -9.66 26.22 11.17
CA LYS A 87 -11.08 26.49 11.35
C LYS A 87 -11.90 25.48 10.56
N LYS A 88 -12.95 24.93 11.16
CA LYS A 88 -13.82 23.88 10.59
C LYS A 88 -13.16 22.52 10.37
N SER A 89 -11.95 22.30 10.90
CA SER A 89 -11.35 20.95 10.93
C SER A 89 -12.25 19.95 11.67
N ILE A 90 -12.04 18.68 11.41
CA ILE A 90 -12.64 17.59 12.19
C ILE A 90 -11.60 17.08 13.17
N VAL A 91 -11.97 17.03 14.45
CA VAL A 91 -11.08 16.60 15.53
C VAL A 91 -11.66 15.38 16.25
N LEU A 92 -10.98 14.23 16.12
CA LEU A 92 -11.31 13.00 16.83
C LEU A 92 -10.59 13.03 18.19
N LEU A 93 -11.34 13.15 19.28
CA LEU A 93 -10.82 13.11 20.64
C LEU A 93 -11.03 11.70 21.23
N ILE A 94 -9.95 11.03 21.60
CA ILE A 94 -9.95 9.66 22.12
C ILE A 94 -9.71 9.68 23.63
N SER A 95 -10.73 9.36 24.39
CA SER A 95 -10.67 9.19 25.86
C SER A 95 -11.71 8.19 26.30
N TYR A 96 -11.28 7.00 26.75
CA TYR A 96 -12.23 5.94 27.16
C TYR A 96 -13.15 6.40 28.29
N SER A 97 -12.61 7.03 29.34
CA SER A 97 -13.42 7.61 30.44
C SER A 97 -14.19 8.86 30.02
N GLY A 98 -13.73 9.55 28.99
CA GLY A 98 -14.23 10.86 28.59
C GLY A 98 -13.94 11.98 29.58
N GLU A 99 -13.07 11.73 30.60
CA GLU A 99 -12.71 12.65 31.70
C GLU A 99 -11.20 12.92 31.76
N THR A 100 -10.44 12.59 30.73
CA THR A 100 -8.99 12.87 30.68
C THR A 100 -8.78 14.40 30.69
N GLY A 101 -8.11 14.92 31.71
CA GLY A 101 -7.99 16.37 31.96
C GLY A 101 -7.43 17.14 30.76
N GLU A 102 -6.36 16.61 30.13
CA GLU A 102 -5.71 17.23 28.96
C GLU A 102 -6.64 17.25 27.73
N ILE A 103 -7.49 16.25 27.56
CA ILE A 103 -8.50 16.21 26.48
C ILE A 103 -9.60 17.22 26.76
N ILE A 104 -10.12 17.27 28.00
CA ILE A 104 -11.17 18.20 28.39
C ILE A 104 -10.69 19.66 28.26
N ALA A 105 -9.46 19.96 28.62
CA ALA A 105 -8.86 21.29 28.50
C ALA A 105 -8.80 21.79 27.03
N LEU A 106 -8.77 20.89 26.05
CA LEU A 106 -8.78 21.27 24.63
C LEU A 106 -10.17 21.65 24.10
N ILE A 107 -11.26 21.23 24.72
CA ILE A 107 -12.60 21.44 24.20
C ILE A 107 -12.93 22.93 24.04
N PRO A 108 -12.71 23.84 25.03
CA PRO A 108 -13.02 25.25 24.86
C PRO A 108 -12.29 25.93 23.70
N PRO A 109 -10.94 25.79 23.55
CA PRO A 109 -10.25 26.39 22.43
C PRO A 109 -10.64 25.77 21.08
N LEU A 110 -10.92 24.47 21.01
CA LEU A 110 -11.41 23.81 19.78
C LEU A 110 -12.78 24.38 19.36
N LYS A 111 -13.70 24.56 20.28
CA LYS A 111 -15.01 25.19 19.97
C LYS A 111 -14.88 26.63 19.48
N ARG A 112 -13.86 27.40 19.92
CA ARG A 112 -13.58 28.75 19.38
C ARG A 112 -13.09 28.71 17.93
N LEU A 113 -12.50 27.60 17.50
CA LEU A 113 -12.08 27.37 16.12
C LEU A 113 -13.21 26.85 15.23
N ASP A 114 -14.43 26.68 15.78
CA ASP A 114 -15.59 26.19 15.03
C ASP A 114 -15.32 24.84 14.36
N VAL A 115 -14.65 23.92 15.06
CA VAL A 115 -14.33 22.57 14.60
C VAL A 115 -15.48 21.61 14.93
N ILE A 116 -15.58 20.52 14.19
CA ILE A 116 -16.45 19.39 14.51
C ILE A 116 -15.70 18.44 15.43
N ILE A 117 -16.21 18.23 16.64
CA ILE A 117 -15.63 17.34 17.64
C ILE A 117 -16.32 15.97 17.55
N VAL A 118 -15.54 14.94 17.21
CA VAL A 118 -15.95 13.54 17.24
C VAL A 118 -15.32 12.88 18.47
N ALA A 119 -16.14 12.46 19.43
CA ALA A 119 -15.67 11.77 20.63
C ALA A 119 -15.62 10.26 20.41
N LEU A 120 -14.47 9.64 20.68
CA LEU A 120 -14.32 8.20 20.81
C LEU A 120 -14.22 7.89 22.31
N THR A 121 -15.32 7.44 22.93
CA THR A 121 -15.40 7.25 24.37
C THR A 121 -16.23 6.01 24.75
N GLY A 122 -15.89 5.39 25.87
CA GLY A 122 -16.65 4.28 26.45
C GLY A 122 -17.75 4.74 27.41
N VAL A 123 -17.85 6.05 27.72
CA VAL A 123 -18.81 6.59 28.71
C VAL A 123 -19.61 7.70 28.05
N LYS A 124 -20.88 7.41 27.77
CA LYS A 124 -21.81 8.31 27.04
C LYS A 124 -22.20 9.56 27.84
N ASP A 125 -22.19 9.48 29.15
CA ASP A 125 -22.54 10.58 30.05
C ASP A 125 -21.31 11.38 30.52
N SER A 126 -20.16 11.20 29.86
CA SER A 126 -18.93 11.91 30.22
C SER A 126 -18.91 13.37 29.75
N THR A 127 -17.98 14.14 30.34
CA THR A 127 -17.77 15.53 29.95
C THR A 127 -17.40 15.66 28.46
N LEU A 128 -16.55 14.77 27.93
CA LEU A 128 -16.22 14.74 26.51
C LEU A 128 -17.45 14.48 25.63
N ALA A 129 -18.22 13.44 25.96
CA ALA A 129 -19.42 13.09 25.19
C ALA A 129 -20.45 14.25 25.19
N SER A 130 -20.68 14.90 26.34
CA SER A 130 -21.64 16.00 26.46
C SER A 130 -21.27 17.25 25.64
N LYS A 131 -20.00 17.37 25.21
CA LYS A 131 -19.48 18.53 24.48
C LYS A 131 -19.13 18.21 23.01
N ALA A 132 -19.15 16.94 22.62
CA ALA A 132 -18.90 16.50 21.25
C ALA A 132 -20.13 16.74 20.37
N ASP A 133 -19.89 16.87 19.07
CA ASP A 133 -20.92 16.98 18.04
C ASP A 133 -21.37 15.60 17.54
N ILE A 134 -20.46 14.61 17.61
CA ILE A 134 -20.71 13.20 17.24
C ILE A 134 -20.04 12.31 18.31
N ILE A 135 -20.74 11.26 18.73
CA ILE A 135 -20.23 10.31 19.74
C ILE A 135 -20.12 8.94 19.11
N LEU A 136 -18.89 8.42 19.04
CA LEU A 136 -18.59 7.06 18.65
C LEU A 136 -18.31 6.23 19.89
N ASP A 137 -19.21 5.31 20.21
CA ASP A 137 -19.17 4.47 21.40
C ASP A 137 -18.07 3.39 21.27
N THR A 138 -17.12 3.40 22.20
CA THR A 138 -16.06 2.40 22.31
C THR A 138 -16.19 1.58 23.59
N SER A 139 -17.36 1.58 24.23
CA SER A 139 -17.59 0.91 25.49
C SER A 139 -17.41 -0.61 25.39
N VAL A 140 -16.85 -1.19 26.42
CA VAL A 140 -16.64 -2.64 26.56
C VAL A 140 -17.17 -3.10 27.93
N ASP A 141 -17.61 -4.36 28.03
CA ASP A 141 -18.13 -4.89 29.27
C ASP A 141 -17.02 -5.02 30.33
N ARG A 142 -15.81 -5.37 29.89
CA ARG A 142 -14.62 -5.46 30.74
C ARG A 142 -13.33 -5.41 29.93
N GLU A 143 -12.26 -5.02 30.61
CA GLU A 143 -10.92 -5.20 30.08
C GLU A 143 -10.51 -6.68 30.16
N ALA A 144 -9.75 -7.16 29.17
CA ALA A 144 -9.22 -8.54 29.18
C ALA A 144 -8.12 -8.73 30.24
N CYS A 145 -7.56 -7.65 30.77
CA CYS A 145 -6.65 -7.67 31.90
C CYS A 145 -7.31 -8.31 33.12
N PRO A 146 -6.67 -9.28 33.82
CA PRO A 146 -7.24 -9.95 34.98
C PRO A 146 -7.69 -9.01 36.10
N LEU A 147 -7.06 -7.85 36.23
CA LEU A 147 -7.40 -6.80 37.19
C LEU A 147 -8.45 -5.82 36.67
N ASN A 148 -8.91 -5.95 35.45
CA ASN A 148 -9.81 -5.00 34.77
C ASN A 148 -9.31 -3.53 34.77
N LEU A 149 -7.98 -3.32 34.77
CA LEU A 149 -7.36 -2.00 34.88
C LEU A 149 -6.60 -1.58 33.62
N ALA A 150 -5.81 -2.50 33.06
CA ALA A 150 -5.01 -2.19 31.88
C ALA A 150 -5.89 -2.11 30.64
N PRO A 151 -5.87 -0.99 29.89
CA PRO A 151 -6.59 -0.87 28.62
C PRO A 151 -6.14 -1.94 27.63
N THR A 152 -7.02 -2.86 27.30
CA THR A 152 -6.82 -4.01 26.41
C THR A 152 -7.99 -4.11 25.44
N THR A 153 -9.16 -4.56 25.91
CA THR A 153 -10.36 -4.67 25.07
C THR A 153 -10.80 -3.30 24.55
N SER A 154 -10.80 -2.28 25.39
CA SER A 154 -11.17 -0.91 25.01
C SER A 154 -10.25 -0.33 23.93
N THR A 155 -8.94 -0.53 24.05
CA THR A 155 -7.99 -0.07 23.02
C THR A 155 -8.12 -0.85 21.73
N MET A 156 -8.40 -2.15 21.80
CA MET A 156 -8.66 -2.97 20.61
C MET A 156 -9.93 -2.49 19.90
N ILE A 157 -11.04 -2.26 20.61
CA ILE A 157 -12.29 -1.75 20.00
C ILE A 157 -12.08 -0.35 19.39
N THR A 158 -11.35 0.54 20.07
CA THR A 158 -11.01 1.85 19.52
C THR A 158 -10.22 1.72 18.21
N MET A 159 -9.32 0.75 18.12
CA MET A 159 -8.55 0.48 16.90
C MET A 159 -9.44 -0.07 15.77
N VAL A 160 -10.33 -1.03 16.08
CA VAL A 160 -11.30 -1.57 15.13
C VAL A 160 -12.20 -0.46 14.57
N LEU A 161 -12.70 0.43 15.44
CA LEU A 161 -13.49 1.58 15.02
C LEU A 161 -12.68 2.51 14.09
N GLY A 162 -11.43 2.80 14.43
CA GLY A 162 -10.56 3.63 13.59
C GLY A 162 -10.29 3.01 12.22
N ASP A 163 -10.09 1.69 12.16
CA ASP A 163 -9.92 0.98 10.91
C ASP A 163 -11.22 0.93 10.10
N ALA A 164 -12.37 0.79 10.76
CA ALA A 164 -13.67 0.85 10.12
C ALA A 164 -13.91 2.24 9.48
N LEU A 165 -13.57 3.34 10.17
CA LEU A 165 -13.62 4.69 9.60
C LEU A 165 -12.72 4.82 8.36
N ALA A 166 -11.46 4.35 8.45
CA ALA A 166 -10.50 4.46 7.36
C ALA A 166 -10.92 3.66 6.12
N VAL A 167 -11.37 2.41 6.30
CA VAL A 167 -11.80 1.54 5.18
C VAL A 167 -13.09 2.04 4.55
N SER A 168 -14.06 2.53 5.36
CA SER A 168 -15.30 3.12 4.82
C SER A 168 -15.02 4.38 3.99
N LEU A 169 -14.10 5.24 4.43
CA LEU A 169 -13.69 6.42 3.67
C LEU A 169 -12.91 6.05 2.40
N MET A 170 -12.06 5.03 2.48
CA MET A 170 -11.32 4.48 1.34
C MET A 170 -12.29 4.02 0.23
N GLU A 171 -13.35 3.30 0.59
CA GLU A 171 -14.38 2.83 -0.35
C GLU A 171 -15.15 4.00 -0.96
N LEU A 172 -15.63 4.94 -0.14
CA LEU A 172 -16.38 6.13 -0.61
C LEU A 172 -15.54 7.02 -1.54
N LYS A 173 -14.24 7.13 -1.32
CA LYS A 173 -13.31 7.88 -2.16
C LYS A 173 -12.86 7.12 -3.39
N ASN A 174 -13.31 5.87 -3.59
CA ASN A 174 -12.87 4.99 -4.66
C ASN A 174 -11.33 4.88 -4.75
N PHE A 175 -10.67 4.78 -3.57
CA PHE A 175 -9.22 4.70 -3.44
C PHE A 175 -8.69 3.40 -4.06
N LYS A 176 -7.71 3.51 -4.95
CA LYS A 176 -7.19 2.40 -5.76
C LYS A 176 -5.78 1.99 -5.35
N GLN A 177 -5.29 0.91 -5.96
CA GLN A 177 -3.92 0.42 -5.74
C GLN A 177 -2.87 1.46 -6.17
N GLU A 178 -3.15 2.22 -7.22
CA GLU A 178 -2.29 3.29 -7.73
C GLU A 178 -2.14 4.41 -6.69
N ASP A 179 -3.24 4.78 -6.02
CA ASP A 179 -3.23 5.78 -4.94
C ASP A 179 -2.45 5.28 -3.73
N PHE A 180 -2.59 3.98 -3.40
CA PHE A 180 -1.80 3.35 -2.33
C PHE A 180 -0.31 3.35 -2.65
N ALA A 181 0.07 3.11 -3.91
CA ALA A 181 1.45 3.15 -4.35
C ALA A 181 2.08 4.53 -4.15
N LEU A 182 1.33 5.61 -4.44
CA LEU A 182 1.80 7.00 -4.23
C LEU A 182 2.14 7.29 -2.76
N THR A 183 1.37 6.72 -1.83
CA THR A 183 1.62 6.87 -0.39
C THR A 183 2.66 5.89 0.17
N HIS A 184 3.03 4.83 -0.59
CA HIS A 184 3.98 3.79 -0.20
C HIS A 184 5.08 3.55 -1.25
N PRO A 185 5.81 4.58 -1.71
CA PRO A 185 6.74 4.45 -2.84
C PRO A 185 7.92 3.50 -2.57
N GLY A 186 8.30 3.31 -1.32
CA GLY A 186 9.38 2.41 -0.91
C GLY A 186 8.99 0.94 -0.75
N GLY A 187 7.70 0.61 -0.75
CA GLY A 187 7.20 -0.76 -0.64
C GLY A 187 7.30 -1.54 -1.96
N SER A 188 7.31 -2.87 -1.90
CA SER A 188 7.34 -3.73 -3.08
C SER A 188 6.20 -3.42 -4.06
N LEU A 189 4.99 -3.19 -3.55
CA LEU A 189 3.83 -2.81 -4.35
C LEU A 189 4.00 -1.42 -4.98
N GLY A 190 4.51 -0.44 -4.21
CA GLY A 190 4.76 0.92 -4.70
C GLY A 190 5.77 0.93 -5.83
N LYS A 191 6.90 0.24 -5.67
CA LYS A 191 7.90 0.10 -6.72
C LYS A 191 7.30 -0.50 -7.99
N ARG A 192 6.57 -1.63 -7.89
CA ARG A 192 5.98 -2.29 -9.06
C ARG A 192 4.95 -1.44 -9.80
N LEU A 193 4.13 -0.67 -9.08
CA LEU A 193 3.06 0.15 -9.68
C LEU A 193 3.59 1.47 -10.24
N LEU A 194 4.65 2.04 -9.66
CA LEU A 194 5.22 3.33 -10.06
C LEU A 194 6.41 3.20 -11.00
N SER A 195 7.08 2.04 -11.07
CA SER A 195 8.24 1.84 -11.95
C SER A 195 7.81 1.68 -13.40
N SER A 196 8.58 2.27 -14.29
CA SER A 196 8.56 2.03 -15.72
C SER A 196 9.49 0.85 -16.08
N VAL A 197 9.31 0.29 -17.26
CA VAL A 197 10.22 -0.71 -17.83
C VAL A 197 11.66 -0.22 -17.85
N LYS A 198 11.87 1.08 -18.10
CA LYS A 198 13.18 1.76 -18.13
C LYS A 198 13.94 1.67 -16.81
N ASP A 199 13.22 1.66 -15.67
CA ASP A 199 13.83 1.65 -14.34
C ASP A 199 14.46 0.30 -14.00
N GLU A 200 13.97 -0.79 -14.62
CA GLU A 200 14.38 -2.17 -14.32
C GLU A 200 15.04 -2.90 -15.51
N MET A 201 14.97 -2.36 -16.73
CA MET A 201 15.54 -2.99 -17.91
C MET A 201 17.08 -2.99 -17.90
N LYS A 202 17.70 -4.01 -18.45
CA LYS A 202 19.12 -4.02 -18.74
C LYS A 202 19.40 -3.24 -20.02
N GLN A 203 20.23 -2.20 -19.92
CA GLN A 203 20.52 -1.24 -21.01
C GLN A 203 21.93 -1.39 -21.61
N THR A 204 22.83 -2.04 -20.87
CA THR A 204 24.26 -2.18 -21.24
C THR A 204 24.60 -3.60 -21.63
N ASN A 205 25.63 -3.76 -22.48
CA ASN A 205 26.12 -5.05 -22.95
C ASN A 205 25.04 -5.92 -23.59
N LEU A 206 24.14 -5.27 -24.36
CA LEU A 206 23.12 -6.01 -25.11
C LEU A 206 23.78 -6.90 -26.17
N PRO A 207 23.41 -8.18 -26.25
CA PRO A 207 24.10 -9.18 -27.08
C PRO A 207 23.64 -9.10 -28.56
N PHE A 208 23.98 -8.04 -29.25
CA PHE A 208 23.70 -7.90 -30.69
C PHE A 208 24.64 -8.76 -31.52
N ILE A 209 24.08 -9.41 -32.55
CA ILE A 209 24.79 -10.24 -33.53
C ILE A 209 24.23 -10.00 -34.94
N CYS A 210 25.08 -10.27 -35.94
CA CYS A 210 24.63 -10.27 -37.34
C CYS A 210 23.81 -11.55 -37.66
N GLN A 211 22.92 -11.46 -38.62
CA GLN A 211 22.07 -12.59 -39.03
C GLN A 211 22.84 -13.76 -39.67
N ASP A 212 24.04 -13.53 -40.22
CA ASP A 212 24.84 -14.50 -40.94
C ASP A 212 25.87 -15.24 -40.08
N VAL A 213 25.98 -14.90 -38.78
CA VAL A 213 26.93 -15.56 -37.86
C VAL A 213 26.50 -17.00 -37.57
N GLY A 214 27.50 -17.88 -37.38
CA GLY A 214 27.24 -19.28 -37.02
C GLY A 214 26.73 -19.45 -35.60
N VAL A 215 26.17 -20.62 -35.31
CA VAL A 215 25.61 -20.95 -34.00
C VAL A 215 26.63 -20.84 -32.85
N GLN A 216 27.92 -21.09 -33.11
CA GLN A 216 28.97 -20.97 -32.09
C GLN A 216 29.12 -19.53 -31.61
N ASP A 217 29.13 -18.55 -32.55
CA ASP A 217 29.22 -17.13 -32.20
C ASP A 217 27.92 -16.67 -31.48
N VAL A 218 26.77 -17.19 -31.86
CA VAL A 218 25.52 -16.95 -31.13
C VAL A 218 25.65 -17.36 -29.67
N LEU A 219 26.14 -18.59 -29.40
CA LEU A 219 26.29 -19.12 -28.03
C LEU A 219 27.30 -18.31 -27.21
N VAL A 220 28.44 -17.93 -27.82
CA VAL A 220 29.44 -17.06 -27.18
C VAL A 220 28.78 -15.74 -26.77
N LYS A 221 28.04 -15.11 -27.69
CA LYS A 221 27.42 -13.81 -27.45
C LYS A 221 26.30 -13.84 -26.40
N MET A 222 25.51 -14.92 -26.40
CA MET A 222 24.50 -15.16 -25.36
C MET A 222 25.15 -15.30 -23.98
N THR A 223 26.27 -16.01 -23.90
CA THR A 223 27.04 -16.21 -22.66
C THR A 223 27.63 -14.90 -22.13
N GLU A 224 28.22 -14.06 -23.02
CA GLU A 224 28.75 -12.76 -22.68
C GLU A 224 27.64 -11.80 -22.18
N GLY A 225 26.48 -11.80 -22.83
CA GLY A 225 25.33 -10.97 -22.49
C GLY A 225 24.68 -11.31 -21.16
N ARG A 226 24.76 -12.59 -20.75
CA ARG A 226 24.12 -13.15 -19.53
C ARG A 226 22.63 -12.87 -19.44
N LEU A 227 21.92 -12.86 -20.59
CA LEU A 227 20.48 -12.62 -20.69
C LEU A 227 19.71 -13.84 -21.21
N GLY A 228 20.41 -14.97 -21.47
CA GLY A 228 19.78 -16.16 -22.08
C GLY A 228 19.19 -15.89 -23.46
N LEU A 229 19.63 -14.81 -24.13
CA LEU A 229 19.19 -14.47 -25.48
C LEU A 229 20.31 -13.75 -26.28
N ALA A 230 20.12 -13.70 -27.60
CA ALA A 230 20.85 -12.82 -28.51
C ALA A 230 19.88 -11.98 -29.36
N LEU A 231 20.27 -10.77 -29.67
CA LEU A 231 19.53 -9.82 -30.50
C LEU A 231 20.11 -9.85 -31.91
N VAL A 232 19.35 -10.29 -32.90
CA VAL A 232 19.81 -10.38 -34.28
C VAL A 232 19.51 -9.09 -35.00
N GLY A 233 20.55 -8.38 -35.43
CA GLY A 233 20.45 -7.08 -36.06
C GLY A 233 21.23 -5.98 -35.35
N THR A 234 20.76 -4.74 -35.44
CA THR A 234 21.31 -3.57 -34.75
C THR A 234 20.30 -2.95 -33.80
N LYS A 235 20.74 -1.95 -33.06
CA LYS A 235 19.87 -1.16 -32.19
C LYS A 235 18.71 -0.49 -32.99
N GLU A 236 19.00 -0.01 -34.16
CA GLU A 236 18.06 0.69 -35.03
C GLU A 236 17.21 -0.27 -35.87
N ASN A 237 17.73 -1.49 -36.15
CA ASN A 237 17.07 -2.46 -37.01
C ASN A 237 17.21 -3.88 -36.45
N LEU A 238 16.28 -4.23 -35.58
CA LEU A 238 16.17 -5.58 -35.01
C LEU A 238 15.47 -6.50 -35.99
N HIS A 239 16.14 -7.59 -36.42
CA HIS A 239 15.58 -8.63 -37.29
C HIS A 239 14.90 -9.75 -36.51
N GLY A 240 15.34 -10.02 -35.28
CA GLY A 240 14.76 -11.06 -34.43
C GLY A 240 15.50 -11.26 -33.12
N VAL A 241 15.10 -12.28 -32.37
CA VAL A 241 15.72 -12.68 -31.11
C VAL A 241 15.93 -14.21 -31.11
N ILE A 242 17.04 -14.65 -30.52
CA ILE A 242 17.33 -16.07 -30.27
C ILE A 242 17.38 -16.26 -28.76
N THR A 243 16.64 -17.20 -28.24
CA THR A 243 16.60 -17.55 -26.80
C THR A 243 17.21 -18.93 -26.55
N ASP A 244 17.54 -19.25 -25.29
CA ASP A 244 17.97 -20.60 -24.89
C ASP A 244 16.97 -21.68 -25.31
N GLY A 245 15.68 -21.35 -25.34
CA GLY A 245 14.61 -22.24 -25.83
C GLY A 245 14.73 -22.52 -27.33
N ASP A 246 15.09 -21.53 -28.15
CA ASP A 246 15.27 -21.70 -29.59
C ASP A 246 16.49 -22.57 -29.89
N ILE A 247 17.58 -22.35 -29.17
CA ILE A 247 18.79 -23.20 -29.26
C ILE A 247 18.46 -24.65 -28.90
N ARG A 248 17.75 -24.90 -27.79
CA ARG A 248 17.38 -26.26 -27.38
C ARG A 248 16.48 -26.95 -28.39
N ARG A 249 15.50 -26.26 -28.96
CA ARG A 249 14.64 -26.82 -30.03
C ARG A 249 15.44 -27.17 -31.28
N ALA A 250 16.33 -26.26 -31.71
CA ALA A 250 17.16 -26.52 -32.88
C ALA A 250 18.12 -27.70 -32.71
N LEU A 251 18.65 -27.92 -31.50
CA LEU A 251 19.48 -29.10 -31.18
C LEU A 251 18.72 -30.43 -31.31
N ILE A 252 17.41 -30.42 -31.00
CA ILE A 252 16.57 -31.65 -31.09
C ILE A 252 16.12 -31.91 -32.53
N ASP A 253 15.72 -30.84 -33.22
CA ASP A 253 14.96 -30.96 -34.47
C ASP A 253 15.85 -30.98 -35.74
N LYS A 254 17.12 -30.52 -35.64
CA LYS A 254 17.99 -30.30 -36.83
C LYS A 254 19.24 -31.14 -36.76
N SER A 255 19.44 -32.01 -37.73
CA SER A 255 20.59 -32.90 -37.85
C SER A 255 21.94 -32.19 -38.05
N ASN A 256 21.93 -30.96 -38.62
CA ASN A 256 23.14 -30.17 -38.93
C ASN A 256 23.20 -28.89 -38.08
N PHE A 257 23.05 -29.01 -36.76
CA PHE A 257 23.05 -27.88 -35.84
C PHE A 257 24.28 -26.96 -35.98
N SER A 258 25.46 -27.51 -36.22
CA SER A 258 26.70 -26.74 -36.37
C SER A 258 26.77 -25.84 -37.59
N GLU A 259 25.93 -26.08 -38.59
CA GLU A 259 25.90 -25.30 -39.84
C GLU A 259 24.87 -24.20 -39.84
N LEU A 260 24.03 -24.12 -38.77
CA LEU A 260 22.99 -23.15 -38.65
C LEU A 260 23.54 -21.75 -38.41
N LYS A 261 22.89 -20.76 -39.04
CA LYS A 261 23.12 -19.33 -38.83
C LYS A 261 22.10 -18.72 -37.87
N ALA A 262 22.39 -17.54 -37.37
CA ALA A 262 21.48 -16.80 -36.51
C ALA A 262 20.11 -16.56 -37.17
N SER A 263 20.09 -16.33 -38.50
CA SER A 263 18.86 -16.18 -39.29
C SER A 263 17.94 -17.43 -39.29
N ASP A 264 18.52 -18.64 -39.10
CA ASP A 264 17.79 -19.92 -39.07
C ASP A 264 17.20 -20.24 -37.70
N LEU A 265 17.69 -19.59 -36.65
CA LEU A 265 17.34 -19.80 -35.24
C LEU A 265 16.41 -18.74 -34.71
N MET A 266 16.45 -17.51 -35.27
CA MET A 266 15.78 -16.36 -34.68
C MET A 266 14.25 -16.42 -34.78
N ASN A 267 13.58 -16.00 -33.73
CA ASN A 267 12.19 -15.58 -33.78
C ASN A 267 12.13 -14.15 -34.33
N ARG A 268 11.50 -13.97 -35.50
CA ARG A 268 11.39 -12.70 -36.21
C ARG A 268 10.37 -11.74 -35.60
N ASN A 269 9.49 -12.23 -34.74
CA ASN A 269 8.43 -11.44 -34.09
C ASN A 269 8.56 -11.52 -32.56
N PRO A 270 9.67 -10.99 -31.96
CA PRO A 270 9.81 -10.98 -30.53
C PRO A 270 8.78 -10.06 -29.90
N LEU A 271 8.32 -10.40 -28.71
CA LEU A 271 7.50 -9.50 -27.91
C LEU A 271 8.33 -8.29 -27.46
N THR A 272 7.73 -7.13 -27.56
CA THR A 272 8.38 -5.85 -27.22
C THR A 272 7.58 -5.07 -26.19
N ALA A 273 8.24 -4.18 -25.45
CA ALA A 273 7.64 -3.17 -24.60
C ALA A 273 8.25 -1.79 -24.93
N LEU A 274 7.55 -0.71 -24.63
CA LEU A 274 8.12 0.61 -24.65
C LEU A 274 8.86 0.89 -23.32
N GLU A 275 9.93 1.68 -23.38
CA GLU A 275 10.72 2.02 -22.19
C GLU A 275 9.89 2.71 -21.08
N ASN A 276 8.83 3.45 -21.46
CA ASN A 276 7.94 4.14 -20.55
C ASN A 276 6.67 3.33 -20.18
N ASP A 277 6.55 2.08 -20.66
CA ASP A 277 5.45 1.21 -20.24
C ASP A 277 5.55 0.95 -18.73
N ASN A 278 4.39 0.78 -18.09
CA ASN A 278 4.36 0.38 -16.68
C ASN A 278 4.94 -1.02 -16.51
N LEU A 279 5.84 -1.18 -15.54
CA LEU A 279 6.56 -2.42 -15.27
C LEU A 279 5.63 -3.61 -15.03
N GLN A 280 4.58 -3.42 -14.22
CA GLN A 280 3.64 -4.50 -13.89
C GLN A 280 2.85 -4.98 -15.12
N LEU A 281 2.47 -4.05 -16.01
CA LEU A 281 1.78 -4.42 -17.25
C LEU A 281 2.71 -5.21 -18.18
N ALA A 282 3.99 -4.83 -18.27
CA ALA A 282 4.99 -5.57 -19.02
C ALA A 282 5.19 -6.98 -18.45
N GLU A 283 5.31 -7.12 -17.12
CA GLU A 283 5.39 -8.43 -16.45
C GLU A 283 4.15 -9.30 -16.69
N ASN A 284 2.95 -8.74 -16.62
CA ASN A 284 1.72 -9.49 -16.88
C ASN A 284 1.68 -10.02 -18.32
N ARG A 285 2.07 -9.19 -19.31
CA ARG A 285 2.20 -9.62 -20.70
C ARG A 285 3.21 -10.74 -20.88
N MET A 286 4.34 -10.73 -20.16
CA MET A 286 5.32 -11.81 -20.20
C MET A 286 4.75 -13.11 -19.66
N ARG A 287 4.00 -13.07 -18.54
CA ARG A 287 3.35 -14.24 -17.93
C ARG A 287 2.25 -14.83 -18.84
N GLU A 288 1.40 -13.99 -19.41
CA GLU A 288 0.34 -14.42 -20.35
C GLU A 288 0.93 -15.08 -21.60
N ALA A 289 1.99 -14.49 -22.15
CA ALA A 289 2.68 -15.03 -23.32
C ALA A 289 3.67 -16.16 -23.00
N LYS A 290 3.88 -16.48 -21.71
CA LYS A 290 4.83 -17.51 -21.24
C LYS A 290 6.25 -17.27 -21.75
N VAL A 291 6.70 -16.02 -21.77
CA VAL A 291 8.06 -15.62 -22.14
C VAL A 291 8.78 -15.03 -20.94
N GLN A 292 10.11 -15.20 -20.89
CA GLN A 292 10.95 -14.73 -19.79
C GLN A 292 11.54 -13.34 -20.04
N CYS A 293 11.40 -12.78 -21.24
CA CYS A 293 11.94 -11.48 -21.58
C CYS A 293 11.08 -10.74 -22.61
N LEU A 294 11.15 -9.39 -22.56
CA LEU A 294 10.70 -8.49 -23.63
C LEU A 294 11.86 -7.63 -24.11
N ILE A 295 11.87 -7.38 -25.40
CA ILE A 295 12.79 -6.41 -25.99
C ILE A 295 12.21 -5.02 -25.80
N VAL A 296 12.98 -4.12 -25.19
CA VAL A 296 12.51 -2.76 -24.89
C VAL A 296 12.93 -1.81 -25.99
N LYS A 297 11.96 -1.03 -26.46
CA LYS A 297 12.13 -0.04 -27.52
C LYS A 297 11.80 1.36 -27.03
N ASN A 298 12.44 2.37 -27.62
CA ASN A 298 12.07 3.76 -27.45
C ASN A 298 10.97 4.19 -28.44
N GLN A 299 10.56 5.46 -28.37
CA GLN A 299 9.50 6.00 -29.23
C GLN A 299 9.84 6.03 -30.73
N ILE A 300 11.12 5.99 -31.08
CA ILE A 300 11.60 5.94 -32.47
C ILE A 300 11.92 4.51 -32.92
N ASN A 301 11.41 3.51 -32.17
CA ASN A 301 11.50 2.06 -32.44
C ASN A 301 12.93 1.46 -32.38
N GLU A 302 13.89 2.14 -31.75
CA GLU A 302 15.22 1.58 -31.46
C GLU A 302 15.19 0.70 -30.22
N VAL A 303 15.98 -0.37 -30.21
CA VAL A 303 16.19 -1.24 -29.04
C VAL A 303 17.04 -0.52 -28.01
N VAL A 304 16.46 -0.24 -26.83
CA VAL A 304 17.13 0.45 -25.73
C VAL A 304 17.45 -0.47 -24.56
N GLY A 305 16.87 -1.67 -24.51
CA GLY A 305 17.10 -2.61 -23.42
C GLY A 305 16.40 -3.94 -23.57
N VAL A 306 16.56 -4.77 -22.54
CA VAL A 306 15.85 -6.04 -22.36
C VAL A 306 15.35 -6.07 -20.94
N ILE A 307 14.09 -6.41 -20.73
CA ILE A 307 13.53 -6.69 -19.41
C ILE A 307 13.28 -8.18 -19.23
N GLN A 308 13.57 -8.70 -18.04
CA GLN A 308 13.40 -10.11 -17.70
C GLN A 308 12.63 -10.25 -16.39
N ILE A 309 11.82 -11.32 -16.31
CA ILE A 309 11.26 -11.79 -15.04
C ILE A 309 12.11 -12.98 -14.56
N PHE A 310 12.64 -12.88 -13.36
CA PHE A 310 13.18 -14.00 -12.62
C PHE A 310 12.07 -14.49 -11.68
N GLU A 311 11.67 -15.75 -11.82
CA GLU A 311 10.78 -16.43 -10.86
C GLU A 311 11.48 -16.69 -9.53
#